data_5764ef916dae6ef31bba653010d03eff
#
_entry.id   5764ef916dae6ef31bba653010d03eff
#
_cell.length_a   1.000
_cell.length_b   1.000
_cell.length_c   1.000
_cell.angle_alpha   90.00
_cell.angle_beta   90.00
_cell.angle_gamma   90.00
#
_symmetry.space_group_name_H-M   'P 1'
#
loop_
_entity.id
_entity.type
_entity.pdbx_description
1 polymer ?
#
loop_
_entity_poly.entity_id
_entity_poly.type
_entity_poly.pdbx_seq_one_letter_code
_entity_poly.pdbx_strand_id
1 'polypeptide(L)'
;MAAAALLALAACHGGEPGGNDAGSSGDRADAANLSSLAVADWSSLDALVGRYPHENHVIDRSVITPALRALLGDKIAVLETNLEVAAPLQREGAVLFLSGNKAHEGGLDAAYLLIDPTLNALEVGLWEHGRLTTYKTPGSALAKPRDVQTLIANNEKLKDAAASGR
;
A
#
# COMPACT_ATOMS: atom_id res chain seq x y z
N MET A 1 -17.95 -34.81 -49.31
CA MET A 1 -17.85 -34.03 -50.56
C MET A 1 -16.83 -32.93 -50.30
N ALA A 2 -15.61 -33.18 -50.75
CA ALA A 2 -15.00 -32.74 -52.00
C ALA A 2 -14.96 -31.21 -52.07
N ALA A 3 -13.89 -30.49 -52.33
CA ALA A 3 -12.57 -30.66 -52.92
C ALA A 3 -11.78 -29.41 -52.53
N ALA A 4 -10.55 -29.42 -52.10
CA ALA A 4 -9.31 -29.42 -52.89
C ALA A 4 -9.21 -28.36 -54.00
N ALA A 5 -8.26 -27.44 -53.82
CA ALA A 5 -7.35 -27.03 -54.91
C ALA A 5 -6.15 -26.25 -54.38
N LEU A 6 -4.98 -26.81 -54.57
CA LEU A 6 -3.64 -26.20 -54.64
C LEU A 6 -3.57 -25.19 -55.79
N LEU A 7 -2.68 -24.19 -55.65
CA LEU A 7 -1.67 -23.89 -56.66
C LEU A 7 -0.53 -23.06 -56.07
N ALA A 8 0.67 -23.59 -56.25
CA ALA A 8 1.97 -22.94 -56.05
C ALA A 8 2.39 -22.25 -57.36
N LEU A 9 3.37 -21.32 -57.27
CA LEU A 9 4.57 -21.07 -58.11
C LEU A 9 5.15 -19.73 -57.66
N ALA A 10 6.32 -19.66 -57.07
CA ALA A 10 7.70 -19.71 -57.56
C ALA A 10 8.09 -18.58 -58.51
N ALA A 11 9.05 -17.75 -58.08
CA ALA A 11 10.37 -17.59 -58.68
C ALA A 11 11.08 -16.32 -58.20
N CYS A 12 12.18 -16.52 -57.60
CA CYS A 12 13.55 -16.01 -57.71
C CYS A 12 13.79 -14.72 -58.51
N HIS A 13 14.59 -13.83 -57.90
CA HIS A 13 15.87 -13.24 -58.39
C HIS A 13 16.28 -12.18 -57.34
N GLY A 14 17.38 -12.23 -56.64
CA GLY A 14 18.76 -12.25 -57.07
C GLY A 14 19.34 -10.84 -57.02
N GLY A 15 20.25 -10.58 -56.04
CA GLY A 15 21.06 -9.35 -56.04
C GLY A 15 21.53 -8.93 -54.65
N GLU A 16 22.68 -9.46 -54.20
CA GLU A 16 23.60 -8.82 -53.20
C GLU A 16 24.54 -7.86 -53.94
N PRO A 17 25.38 -7.05 -53.28
CA PRO A 17 25.62 -6.77 -51.87
C PRO A 17 25.75 -5.28 -51.50
N GLY A 18 25.76 -4.96 -50.23
CA GLY A 18 26.22 -3.64 -49.81
C GLY A 18 25.91 -3.40 -48.32
N GLY A 19 26.89 -3.64 -47.49
CA GLY A 19 26.79 -3.54 -46.04
C GLY A 19 26.44 -2.17 -45.51
N ASN A 20 25.89 -2.20 -44.32
CA ASN A 20 26.35 -1.38 -43.18
C ASN A 20 25.69 -1.90 -41.90
N ASP A 21 26.53 -2.42 -41.02
CA ASP A 21 26.24 -2.57 -39.61
C ASP A 21 25.78 -1.25 -39.00
N ALA A 22 24.55 -1.24 -38.50
CA ALA A 22 24.17 -0.30 -37.47
C ALA A 22 23.30 -1.07 -36.47
N GLY A 23 23.95 -1.44 -35.40
CA GLY A 23 23.42 -2.30 -34.36
C GLY A 23 22.10 -1.81 -33.78
N SER A 24 21.14 -2.71 -33.80
CA SER A 24 19.94 -2.67 -32.97
C SER A 24 20.37 -2.97 -31.52
N SER A 25 20.81 -1.96 -30.79
CA SER A 25 21.11 -2.01 -29.36
C SER A 25 20.01 -1.39 -28.50
N GLY A 26 18.83 -1.13 -29.08
CA GLY A 26 17.73 -0.45 -28.41
C GLY A 26 16.82 -1.36 -27.58
N ASP A 27 16.61 -2.61 -27.99
CA ASP A 27 15.54 -3.43 -27.40
C ASP A 27 15.96 -4.27 -26.18
N ARG A 28 17.26 -4.27 -25.82
CA ARG A 28 17.72 -4.97 -24.60
C ARG A 28 17.81 -4.09 -23.36
N ALA A 29 17.83 -2.76 -23.51
CA ALA A 29 17.90 -1.83 -22.39
C ALA A 29 16.53 -1.66 -21.70
N ASP A 30 15.44 -1.72 -22.46
CA ASP A 30 14.08 -1.53 -21.89
C ASP A 30 13.57 -2.75 -21.13
N ALA A 31 13.95 -3.98 -21.54
CA ALA A 31 13.59 -5.20 -20.83
C ALA A 31 14.33 -5.35 -19.47
N ALA A 32 15.57 -4.83 -19.37
CA ALA A 32 16.33 -4.83 -18.12
C ALA A 32 15.83 -3.78 -17.12
N ASN A 33 15.21 -2.69 -17.61
CA ASN A 33 14.70 -1.61 -16.75
C ASN A 33 13.33 -1.94 -16.14
N LEU A 34 12.57 -2.86 -16.71
CA LEU A 34 11.32 -3.35 -16.12
C LEU A 34 11.51 -4.38 -15.03
N SER A 35 12.69 -5.02 -14.95
CA SER A 35 13.03 -5.98 -13.87
C SER A 35 13.56 -5.34 -12.60
N SER A 36 13.78 -4.04 -12.55
CA SER A 36 14.28 -3.33 -11.37
C SER A 36 13.26 -2.37 -10.74
N LEU A 37 11.97 -2.62 -10.91
CA LEU A 37 11.00 -2.18 -9.91
C LEU A 37 11.22 -3.09 -8.71
N ALA A 38 12.32 -2.85 -7.98
CA ALA A 38 12.58 -3.48 -6.70
C ALA A 38 11.32 -3.25 -5.86
N VAL A 39 10.61 -4.33 -5.55
CA VAL A 39 9.56 -4.29 -4.54
C VAL A 39 10.23 -3.67 -3.32
N ALA A 40 9.77 -2.51 -2.89
CA ALA A 40 10.38 -1.79 -1.78
C ALA A 40 10.46 -2.74 -0.59
N ASP A 41 11.65 -2.94 -0.04
CA ASP A 41 11.86 -3.80 1.12
C ASP A 41 11.35 -3.08 2.38
N TRP A 42 10.19 -3.51 2.84
CA TRP A 42 9.57 -2.93 4.02
C TRP A 42 10.14 -3.45 5.35
N SER A 43 11.09 -4.39 5.31
CA SER A 43 11.75 -4.91 6.53
C SER A 43 12.52 -3.82 7.30
N SER A 44 12.96 -2.77 6.61
CA SER A 44 13.61 -1.60 7.24
C SER A 44 12.74 -0.90 8.27
N LEU A 45 11.41 -1.08 8.24
CA LEU A 45 10.48 -0.52 9.23
C LEU A 45 10.67 -1.11 10.63
N ASP A 46 11.29 -2.29 10.74
CA ASP A 46 11.59 -2.92 12.03
C ASP A 46 12.45 -2.03 12.92
N ALA A 47 13.34 -1.26 12.32
CA ALA A 47 14.20 -0.30 13.05
C ALA A 47 13.42 0.89 13.65
N LEU A 48 12.17 1.08 13.23
CA LEU A 48 11.30 2.17 13.71
C LEU A 48 10.41 1.77 14.89
N VAL A 49 10.38 0.48 15.24
CA VAL A 49 9.58 -0.03 16.37
C VAL A 49 10.03 0.64 17.67
N GLY A 50 9.07 1.05 18.48
CA GLY A 50 9.29 1.77 19.73
C GLY A 50 9.42 3.28 19.60
N ARG A 51 9.44 3.82 18.38
CA ARG A 51 9.53 5.27 18.13
C ARG A 51 8.16 5.87 17.83
N TYR A 52 7.95 7.10 18.27
CA TYR A 52 6.71 7.84 18.00
C TYR A 52 6.61 8.28 16.53
N PRO A 53 5.40 8.46 15.96
CA PRO A 53 5.21 8.83 14.56
C PRO A 53 5.95 10.11 14.14
N HIS A 54 6.01 11.12 15.00
CA HIS A 54 6.72 12.37 14.75
C HIS A 54 8.25 12.23 14.74
N GLU A 55 8.79 11.15 15.31
CA GLU A 55 10.22 10.85 15.34
C GLU A 55 10.64 9.91 14.20
N ASN A 56 9.78 8.94 13.87
CA ASN A 56 10.10 7.86 12.94
C ASN A 56 9.70 8.16 11.49
N HIS A 57 8.89 9.17 11.26
CA HIS A 57 8.41 9.59 9.94
C HIS A 57 7.80 8.47 9.10
N VAL A 58 7.19 7.46 9.73
CA VAL A 58 6.67 6.28 9.04
C VAL A 58 5.57 6.61 8.03
N ILE A 59 4.82 7.70 8.26
CA ILE A 59 3.73 8.12 7.38
C ILE A 59 4.25 8.93 6.20
N ASP A 60 5.13 9.89 6.44
CA ASP A 60 5.50 10.94 5.49
C ASP A 60 6.82 10.68 4.73
N ARG A 61 7.77 9.93 5.29
CA ARG A 61 9.12 9.74 4.73
C ARG A 61 9.69 8.32 4.89
N SER A 62 8.86 7.30 4.82
CA SER A 62 9.31 5.90 4.88
C SER A 62 9.09 5.14 3.57
N VAL A 63 9.54 3.90 3.54
CA VAL A 63 9.37 3.00 2.38
C VAL A 63 7.91 2.74 2.02
N ILE A 64 6.97 2.89 2.96
CA ILE A 64 5.53 2.70 2.72
C ILE A 64 4.82 3.97 2.27
N THR A 65 5.45 5.14 2.37
CA THR A 65 4.79 6.43 2.05
C THR A 65 4.15 6.46 0.66
N PRO A 66 4.79 5.95 -0.42
CA PRO A 66 4.15 5.90 -1.73
C PRO A 66 2.88 5.03 -1.76
N ALA A 67 2.94 3.84 -1.15
CA ALA A 67 1.81 2.92 -1.07
C ALA A 67 0.68 3.48 -0.21
N LEU A 68 1.02 4.13 0.91
CA LEU A 68 0.06 4.78 1.80
C LEU A 68 -0.66 5.95 1.11
N ARG A 69 0.06 6.77 0.35
CA ARG A 69 -0.53 7.84 -0.46
C ARG A 69 -1.43 7.32 -1.56
N ALA A 70 -1.02 6.24 -2.24
CA ALA A 70 -1.85 5.60 -3.26
C ALA A 70 -3.14 5.02 -2.67
N LEU A 71 -3.09 4.50 -1.43
CA LEU A 71 -4.23 3.92 -0.74
C LEU A 71 -5.23 4.97 -0.24
N LEU A 72 -4.74 6.08 0.31
CA LEU A 72 -5.54 7.07 1.02
C LEU A 72 -5.87 8.32 0.20
N GLY A 73 -5.05 8.66 -0.80
CA GLY A 73 -5.21 9.93 -1.51
C GLY A 73 -5.20 11.11 -0.54
N ASP A 74 -6.21 11.96 -0.64
CA ASP A 74 -6.36 13.16 0.21
C ASP A 74 -6.61 12.84 1.69
N LYS A 75 -6.99 11.60 2.02
CA LYS A 75 -7.22 11.16 3.40
C LYS A 75 -5.94 10.98 4.22
N ILE A 76 -4.76 11.11 3.60
CA ILE A 76 -3.49 11.03 4.34
C ILE A 76 -3.39 12.12 5.41
N ALA A 77 -3.87 13.33 5.13
CA ALA A 77 -3.91 14.43 6.10
C ALA A 77 -4.84 14.12 7.30
N VAL A 78 -5.93 13.37 7.05
CA VAL A 78 -6.82 12.90 8.12
C VAL A 78 -6.10 11.88 8.99
N LEU A 79 -5.35 10.94 8.38
CA LEU A 79 -4.56 9.97 9.12
C LEU A 79 -3.53 10.67 10.03
N GLU A 80 -2.79 11.65 9.50
CA GLU A 80 -1.80 12.40 10.27
C GLU A 80 -2.44 13.13 11.46
N THR A 81 -3.56 13.82 11.24
CA THR A 81 -4.32 14.52 12.29
C THR A 81 -4.86 13.54 13.34
N ASN A 82 -5.40 12.40 12.92
CA ASN A 82 -5.97 11.41 13.82
C ASN A 82 -4.90 10.57 14.57
N LEU A 83 -3.62 10.77 14.26
CA LEU A 83 -2.48 10.19 14.97
C LEU A 83 -1.64 11.26 15.72
N GLU A 84 -2.17 12.48 15.92
CA GLU A 84 -1.48 13.52 16.72
C GLU A 84 -1.13 13.03 18.14
N VAL A 85 -2.05 12.27 18.75
CA VAL A 85 -1.83 11.60 20.02
C VAL A 85 -1.81 10.10 19.78
N ALA A 86 -0.66 9.60 19.39
CA ALA A 86 -0.48 8.19 19.06
C ALA A 86 0.51 7.50 19.99
N ALA A 87 0.36 6.19 20.14
CA ALA A 87 1.37 5.32 20.72
C ALA A 87 2.59 5.21 19.76
N PRO A 88 3.77 4.80 20.27
CA PRO A 88 4.89 4.44 19.42
C PRO A 88 4.51 3.34 18.43
N LEU A 89 5.27 3.23 17.32
CA LEU A 89 5.12 2.10 16.40
C LEU A 89 5.38 0.80 17.15
N GLN A 90 4.43 -0.11 17.11
CA GLN A 90 4.46 -1.38 17.82
C GLN A 90 4.47 -2.55 16.84
N ARG A 91 4.79 -3.76 17.35
CA ARG A 91 4.72 -5.02 16.62
C ARG A 91 3.91 -6.05 17.39
N GLU A 92 3.00 -6.71 16.71
CA GLU A 92 2.34 -7.93 17.19
C GLU A 92 2.36 -8.98 16.06
N GLY A 93 3.11 -10.06 16.28
CA GLY A 93 3.37 -11.07 15.23
C GLY A 93 4.08 -10.48 14.01
N ALA A 94 3.52 -10.69 12.83
CA ALA A 94 4.06 -10.15 11.57
C ALA A 94 3.67 -8.68 11.34
N VAL A 95 2.70 -8.14 12.09
CA VAL A 95 2.11 -6.83 11.84
C VAL A 95 2.79 -5.76 12.69
N LEU A 96 3.24 -4.68 12.03
CA LEU A 96 3.57 -3.41 12.66
C LEU A 96 2.31 -2.55 12.71
N PHE A 97 2.15 -1.78 13.78
CA PHE A 97 0.95 -0.95 13.88
C PHE A 97 1.15 0.34 14.68
N LEU A 98 0.37 1.33 14.31
CA LEU A 98 0.14 2.56 15.05
C LEU A 98 -1.34 2.66 15.38
N SER A 99 -1.65 3.26 16.51
CA SER A 99 -3.01 3.66 16.86
C SER A 99 -2.98 4.96 17.67
N GLY A 100 -4.01 5.77 17.51
CA GLY A 100 -4.09 7.06 18.18
C GLY A 100 -5.40 7.77 17.92
N ASN A 101 -5.46 9.01 18.38
CA ASN A 101 -6.60 9.88 18.20
C ASN A 101 -6.14 11.34 17.99
N LYS A 102 -7.03 12.13 17.43
CA LYS A 102 -6.87 13.55 17.33
C LYS A 102 -6.88 14.19 18.71
N ALA A 103 -6.02 15.17 18.93
CA ALA A 103 -5.94 15.88 20.18
C ALA A 103 -7.29 16.53 20.54
N HIS A 104 -7.72 16.41 21.78
CA HIS A 104 -8.94 16.99 22.35
C HIS A 104 -10.29 16.49 21.78
N GLU A 105 -10.30 15.51 20.86
CA GLU A 105 -11.53 15.02 20.21
C GLU A 105 -12.10 13.72 20.84
N GLY A 106 -11.52 13.24 21.91
CA GLY A 106 -12.13 12.24 22.79
C GLY A 106 -12.57 10.91 22.12
N GLY A 107 -11.91 10.47 21.05
CA GLY A 107 -12.22 9.22 20.37
C GLY A 107 -13.24 9.33 19.23
N LEU A 108 -13.75 10.53 18.92
CA LEU A 108 -14.59 10.75 17.74
C LEU A 108 -13.76 10.72 16.45
N ASP A 109 -12.56 11.27 16.51
CA ASP A 109 -11.58 11.29 15.43
C ASP A 109 -10.34 10.52 15.89
N ALA A 110 -10.15 9.33 15.32
CA ALA A 110 -9.10 8.39 15.69
C ALA A 110 -8.60 7.66 14.44
N ALA A 111 -7.46 7.01 14.55
CA ALA A 111 -6.93 6.19 13.47
C ALA A 111 -6.15 4.99 13.97
N TYR A 112 -6.05 3.98 13.10
CA TYR A 112 -5.01 2.97 13.15
C TYR A 112 -4.38 2.77 11.79
N LEU A 113 -3.12 2.37 11.78
CA LEU A 113 -2.36 1.93 10.62
C LEU A 113 -1.78 0.56 10.92
N LEU A 114 -2.08 -0.44 10.09
CA LEU A 114 -1.46 -1.76 10.11
C LEU A 114 -0.54 -1.89 8.91
N ILE A 115 0.63 -2.48 9.12
CA ILE A 115 1.65 -2.71 8.10
C ILE A 115 2.11 -4.15 8.23
N ASP A 116 2.00 -4.94 7.17
CA ASP A 116 2.66 -6.23 7.08
C ASP A 116 3.84 -6.11 6.10
N PRO A 117 5.08 -6.05 6.60
CA PRO A 117 6.26 -5.92 5.74
C PRO A 117 6.49 -7.13 4.84
N THR A 118 6.06 -8.32 5.25
CA THR A 118 6.24 -9.56 4.49
C THR A 118 5.30 -9.62 3.28
N LEU A 119 4.08 -9.12 3.45
CA LEU A 119 3.06 -9.10 2.41
C LEU A 119 3.08 -7.80 1.60
N ASN A 120 3.89 -6.80 1.98
CA ASN A 120 3.83 -5.43 1.47
C ASN A 120 2.39 -4.89 1.46
N ALA A 121 1.68 -5.11 2.57
CA ALA A 121 0.26 -4.81 2.69
C ALA A 121 -0.01 -3.81 3.81
N LEU A 122 -0.99 -2.94 3.57
CA LEU A 122 -1.47 -1.91 4.49
C LEU A 122 -2.96 -2.10 4.78
N GLU A 123 -3.35 -1.76 6.01
CA GLU A 123 -4.73 -1.48 6.37
C GLU A 123 -4.77 -0.22 7.23
N VAL A 124 -5.66 0.71 6.90
CA VAL A 124 -5.86 1.96 7.64
C VAL A 124 -7.32 2.07 8.02
N GLY A 125 -7.59 2.27 9.30
CA GLY A 125 -8.90 2.68 9.80
C GLY A 125 -8.90 4.14 10.18
N LEU A 126 -9.85 4.91 9.65
CA LEU A 126 -10.05 6.30 9.99
C LEU A 126 -11.43 6.50 10.60
N TRP A 127 -11.47 7.05 11.79
CA TRP A 127 -12.72 7.59 12.36
C TRP A 127 -12.80 9.07 12.03
N GLU A 128 -13.90 9.45 11.41
CA GLU A 128 -14.28 10.83 11.16
C GLU A 128 -15.66 11.05 11.79
N HIS A 129 -15.73 11.87 12.83
CA HIS A 129 -16.96 12.12 13.59
C HIS A 129 -17.62 10.82 14.12
N GLY A 130 -16.82 9.89 14.62
CA GLY A 130 -17.27 8.61 15.15
C GLY A 130 -17.64 7.56 14.10
N ARG A 131 -17.43 7.81 12.81
CA ARG A 131 -17.68 6.86 11.73
C ARG A 131 -16.37 6.26 11.23
N LEU A 132 -16.21 4.95 11.35
CA LEU A 132 -15.06 4.21 10.82
C LEU A 132 -15.19 3.99 9.31
N THR A 133 -14.13 4.33 8.59
CA THR A 133 -13.88 3.89 7.22
C THR A 133 -12.56 3.14 7.18
N THR A 134 -12.53 1.98 6.53
CA THR A 134 -11.32 1.14 6.40
C THR A 134 -10.83 1.13 4.96
N TYR A 135 -9.55 1.39 4.80
CA TYR A 135 -8.81 1.34 3.54
C TYR A 135 -7.78 0.22 3.64
N LYS A 136 -7.64 -0.61 2.61
CA LYS A 136 -6.68 -1.73 2.65
C LYS A 136 -6.13 -2.06 1.28
N THR A 137 -4.93 -2.61 1.26
CA THR A 137 -4.33 -3.19 0.05
C THR A 137 -5.27 -4.24 -0.52
N PRO A 138 -5.61 -4.21 -1.82
CA PRO A 138 -6.50 -5.18 -2.43
C PRO A 138 -6.07 -6.63 -2.16
N GLY A 139 -7.01 -7.48 -1.79
CA GLY A 139 -6.75 -8.89 -1.50
C GLY A 139 -6.09 -9.19 -0.15
N SER A 140 -5.69 -8.18 0.62
CA SER A 140 -5.08 -8.39 1.93
C SER A 140 -6.12 -8.52 3.05
N ALA A 141 -5.76 -9.33 4.08
CA ALA A 141 -6.50 -9.43 5.33
C ALA A 141 -5.47 -9.50 6.47
N LEU A 142 -5.19 -8.36 7.08
CA LEU A 142 -4.20 -8.27 8.15
C LEU A 142 -4.83 -8.63 9.49
N ALA A 143 -4.09 -9.39 10.31
CA ALA A 143 -4.48 -9.67 11.69
C ALA A 143 -4.51 -8.34 12.47
N LYS A 144 -5.59 -8.08 13.18
CA LYS A 144 -5.70 -6.88 14.01
C LYS A 144 -5.04 -7.12 15.36
N PRO A 145 -3.99 -6.35 15.71
CA PRO A 145 -3.39 -6.37 17.02
C PRO A 145 -4.41 -6.06 18.14
N ARG A 146 -4.11 -6.54 19.35
CA ARG A 146 -5.04 -6.41 20.50
C ARG A 146 -5.42 -4.95 20.78
N ASP A 147 -4.46 -4.03 20.70
CA ASP A 147 -4.70 -2.61 20.97
C ASP A 147 -5.64 -2.01 19.91
N VAL A 148 -5.49 -2.40 18.64
CA VAL A 148 -6.37 -1.97 17.56
C VAL A 148 -7.78 -2.54 17.74
N GLN A 149 -7.91 -3.81 18.13
CA GLN A 149 -9.22 -4.39 18.48
C GLN A 149 -9.89 -3.63 19.62
N THR A 150 -9.12 -3.27 20.64
CA THR A 150 -9.61 -2.47 21.78
C THR A 150 -10.06 -1.08 21.34
N LEU A 151 -9.27 -0.41 20.48
CA LEU A 151 -9.63 0.89 19.92
C LEU A 151 -10.97 0.81 19.16
N ILE A 152 -11.14 -0.20 18.31
CA ILE A 152 -12.38 -0.42 17.54
C ILE A 152 -13.56 -0.61 18.50
N ALA A 153 -13.44 -1.52 19.48
CA ALA A 153 -14.50 -1.83 20.42
C ALA A 153 -14.90 -0.62 21.29
N ASN A 154 -13.93 0.22 21.69
CA ASN A 154 -14.21 1.42 22.47
C ASN A 154 -14.97 2.46 21.65
N ASN A 155 -14.59 2.67 20.37
CA ASN A 155 -15.30 3.61 19.51
C ASN A 155 -16.72 3.14 19.16
N GLU A 156 -16.94 1.84 19.01
CA GLU A 156 -18.29 1.28 18.83
C GLU A 156 -19.18 1.56 20.06
N LYS A 157 -18.68 1.35 21.28
CA LYS A 157 -19.41 1.67 22.51
C LYS A 157 -19.76 3.15 22.63
N LEU A 158 -18.83 4.06 22.25
CA LEU A 158 -19.09 5.50 22.26
C LEU A 158 -20.20 5.89 21.30
N LYS A 159 -20.21 5.28 20.10
CA LYS A 159 -21.26 5.47 19.10
C LYS A 159 -22.63 5.00 19.62
N ASP A 160 -22.69 3.83 20.25
CA ASP A 160 -23.93 3.26 20.79
C ASP A 160 -24.45 4.10 21.96
N ALA A 161 -23.58 4.58 22.84
CA ALA A 161 -23.94 5.48 23.92
C ALA A 161 -24.51 6.81 23.41
N ALA A 162 -23.90 7.39 22.35
CA ALA A 162 -24.40 8.61 21.73
C ALA A 162 -25.76 8.41 21.04
N ALA A 163 -26.02 7.22 20.47
CA ALA A 163 -27.29 6.89 19.85
C ALA A 163 -28.41 6.64 20.87
N SER A 164 -28.06 6.14 22.08
CA SER A 164 -29.01 5.80 23.14
C SER A 164 -29.38 6.98 24.05
N GLY A 165 -28.60 8.05 24.01
CA GLY A 165 -28.80 9.26 24.84
C GLY A 165 -29.71 10.33 24.25
N ARG A 166 -30.45 10.01 23.18
CA ARG A 166 -31.45 10.90 22.56
C ARG A 166 -32.86 10.52 22.92
#